data_5a4f3ab1429dcc891d4286d4b867a504
#
_entry.id   5a4f3ab1429dcc891d4286d4b867a504
#
_cell.length_a   1.000
_cell.length_b   1.000
_cell.length_c   1.000
_cell.angle_alpha   90.00
_cell.angle_beta   90.00
_cell.angle_gamma   90.00
#
_symmetry.space_group_name_H-M   'P 1'
#
loop_
_entity.id
_entity.type
_entity.pdbx_description
1 polymer ?
#
loop_
_entity_poly.entity_id
_entity_poly.type
_entity_poly.pdbx_seq_one_letter_code
_entity_poly.pdbx_strand_id
1 'polypeptide(L)'
;MEVRHKIMILCCTLACMFISYSANAQSLSEKASEAYNKDDFGTALKLYLDAAKEDGTSSELYYNIGNSYYKLDKNGMAILYYERALLLDPNNKDARSNLEFVKSKANLNIDTGATYWKDSLEASVKSMSSSLWGAIAVISFILFIILLVIYIFVDTIILRKIGFFGGGLMLICSIIANICAFYVKSQAEARNQAIVVIPSATLSTSPRQPKDKTEEAFMLNEGVKVEIVDSVTNTVSDKKEKWYDVKADETHRAWINADAIEII
;
A
#
# COMPACT_ATOMS: atom_id res chain seq x y z
N MET A 1 31.38 -28.71 -37.71
CA MET A 1 29.99 -29.09 -37.35
C MET A 1 29.91 -29.70 -35.93
N GLU A 2 30.82 -30.51 -35.52
CA GLU A 2 30.82 -31.26 -34.23
C GLU A 2 30.84 -30.36 -32.98
N VAL A 3 31.63 -29.31 -32.98
CA VAL A 3 31.74 -28.39 -31.84
C VAL A 3 30.41 -27.62 -31.56
N ARG A 4 29.74 -27.21 -32.62
CA ARG A 4 28.40 -26.50 -32.51
C ARG A 4 27.33 -27.45 -31.94
N HIS A 5 27.35 -28.72 -32.31
CA HIS A 5 26.43 -29.74 -31.76
C HIS A 5 26.72 -30.01 -30.28
N LYS A 6 27.97 -30.08 -29.87
CA LYS A 6 28.37 -30.29 -28.45
C LYS A 6 27.97 -29.08 -27.57
N ILE A 7 28.12 -27.84 -28.09
CA ILE A 7 27.67 -26.62 -27.38
C ILE A 7 26.14 -26.59 -27.25
N MET A 8 25.43 -26.96 -28.32
CA MET A 8 23.96 -26.97 -28.30
C MET A 8 23.40 -28.02 -27.31
N ILE A 9 24.01 -29.19 -27.25
CA ILE A 9 23.66 -30.25 -26.28
C ILE A 9 23.96 -29.77 -24.84
N LEU A 10 25.10 -29.11 -24.61
CA LEU A 10 25.47 -28.56 -23.30
C LEU A 10 24.48 -27.45 -22.85
N CYS A 11 24.08 -26.59 -23.77
CA CYS A 11 23.07 -25.53 -23.48
C CYS A 11 21.69 -26.16 -23.18
N CYS A 12 21.28 -27.20 -23.94
CA CYS A 12 20.01 -27.89 -23.69
C CYS A 12 20.04 -28.64 -22.35
N THR A 13 21.14 -29.29 -21.98
CA THR A 13 21.27 -29.99 -20.70
C THR A 13 21.30 -29.02 -19.52
N LEU A 14 21.98 -27.87 -19.65
CA LEU A 14 21.95 -26.81 -18.66
C LEU A 14 20.54 -26.21 -18.53
N ALA A 15 19.83 -25.92 -19.64
CA ALA A 15 18.46 -25.46 -19.62
C ALA A 15 17.51 -26.49 -18.98
N CYS A 16 17.66 -27.77 -19.28
CA CYS A 16 16.86 -28.82 -18.64
C CYS A 16 17.17 -28.95 -17.13
N MET A 17 18.43 -28.76 -16.70
CA MET A 17 18.77 -28.74 -15.27
C MET A 17 18.15 -27.56 -14.54
N PHE A 18 18.09 -26.37 -15.16
CA PHE A 18 17.39 -25.20 -14.58
C PHE A 18 15.88 -25.41 -14.47
N ILE A 19 15.25 -26.06 -15.45
CA ILE A 19 13.81 -26.37 -15.45
C ILE A 19 13.49 -27.45 -14.41
N SER A 20 14.37 -28.44 -14.19
CA SER A 20 14.16 -29.51 -13.21
C SER A 20 14.29 -29.05 -11.74
N TYR A 21 14.99 -27.97 -11.49
CA TYR A 21 15.13 -27.42 -10.12
C TYR A 21 13.87 -26.64 -9.65
N SER A 22 12.99 -26.24 -10.56
CA SER A 22 11.75 -25.53 -10.26
C SER A 22 10.53 -26.42 -9.99
N ALA A 23 10.66 -27.73 -10.11
CA ALA A 23 9.54 -28.66 -10.01
C ALA A 23 9.65 -29.51 -8.75
N ASN A 24 9.16 -29.05 -7.59
CA ASN A 24 8.54 -29.88 -6.56
C ASN A 24 8.50 -29.30 -5.13
N ALA A 25 8.75 -28.01 -4.92
CA ALA A 25 8.39 -27.41 -3.64
C ALA A 25 7.12 -26.59 -3.85
N GLN A 26 5.98 -27.13 -3.41
CA GLN A 26 4.75 -26.36 -3.33
C GLN A 26 5.02 -25.13 -2.47
N SER A 27 4.78 -23.92 -3.01
CA SER A 27 5.07 -22.67 -2.31
C SER A 27 4.25 -22.58 -1.01
N LEU A 28 4.75 -21.85 -0.02
CA LEU A 28 3.99 -21.60 1.20
C LEU A 28 2.63 -20.97 0.90
N SER A 29 2.57 -20.08 -0.09
CA SER A 29 1.33 -19.46 -0.56
C SER A 29 0.33 -20.45 -1.14
N GLU A 30 0.79 -21.47 -1.90
CA GLU A 30 -0.09 -22.53 -2.41
C GLU A 30 -0.65 -23.40 -1.29
N LYS A 31 0.17 -23.82 -0.32
CA LYS A 31 -0.26 -24.56 0.86
C LYS A 31 -1.26 -23.75 1.70
N ALA A 32 -1.02 -22.44 1.83
CA ALA A 32 -1.92 -21.53 2.51
C ALA A 32 -3.28 -21.45 1.82
N SER A 33 -3.28 -21.37 0.48
CA SER A 33 -4.50 -21.35 -0.33
C SER A 33 -5.29 -22.66 -0.20
N GLU A 34 -4.61 -23.81 -0.15
CA GLU A 34 -5.27 -25.10 0.10
C GLU A 34 -5.92 -25.16 1.49
N ALA A 35 -5.23 -24.67 2.54
CA ALA A 35 -5.79 -24.60 3.88
C ALA A 35 -7.01 -23.65 3.92
N TYR A 36 -6.92 -22.50 3.27
CA TYR A 36 -8.02 -21.54 3.15
C TYR A 36 -9.26 -22.17 2.47
N ASN A 37 -9.05 -22.90 1.38
CA ASN A 37 -10.13 -23.59 0.64
C ASN A 37 -10.76 -24.75 1.44
N LYS A 38 -10.09 -25.23 2.49
CA LYS A 38 -10.60 -26.22 3.45
C LYS A 38 -11.21 -25.57 4.69
N ASP A 39 -11.45 -24.26 4.66
CA ASP A 39 -11.93 -23.43 5.78
C ASP A 39 -11.02 -23.46 7.03
N ASP A 40 -9.76 -23.96 6.89
CA ASP A 40 -8.76 -23.85 7.95
C ASP A 40 -8.03 -22.50 7.88
N PHE A 41 -8.78 -21.45 8.24
CA PHE A 41 -8.30 -20.08 8.15
C PHE A 41 -7.13 -19.77 9.10
N GLY A 42 -7.03 -20.51 10.22
CA GLY A 42 -5.94 -20.37 11.18
C GLY A 42 -4.61 -20.83 10.60
N THR A 43 -4.61 -22.03 10.00
CA THR A 43 -3.42 -22.58 9.30
C THR A 43 -3.10 -21.77 8.07
N ALA A 44 -4.11 -21.36 7.27
CA ALA A 44 -3.92 -20.51 6.11
C ALA A 44 -3.22 -19.20 6.46
N LEU A 45 -3.72 -18.49 7.50
CA LEU A 45 -3.12 -17.25 7.99
C LEU A 45 -1.66 -17.43 8.38
N LYS A 46 -1.34 -18.48 9.14
CA LYS A 46 0.04 -18.76 9.56
C LYS A 46 0.95 -18.95 8.35
N LEU A 47 0.54 -19.78 7.39
CA LEU A 47 1.32 -20.08 6.19
C LEU A 47 1.49 -18.83 5.29
N TYR A 48 0.46 -18.00 5.14
CA TYR A 48 0.58 -16.73 4.41
C TYR A 48 1.53 -15.75 5.11
N LEU A 49 1.48 -15.66 6.44
CA LEU A 49 2.42 -14.80 7.20
C LEU A 49 3.86 -15.31 7.11
N ASP A 50 4.06 -16.63 7.10
CA ASP A 50 5.39 -17.22 6.90
C ASP A 50 5.87 -16.99 5.46
N ALA A 51 5.00 -17.12 4.44
CA ALA A 51 5.31 -16.77 3.06
C ALA A 51 5.74 -15.29 2.94
N ALA A 52 5.06 -14.39 3.63
CA ALA A 52 5.43 -12.96 3.61
C ALA A 52 6.81 -12.67 4.19
N LYS A 53 7.29 -13.51 5.13
CA LYS A 53 8.63 -13.39 5.72
C LYS A 53 9.73 -14.00 4.84
N GLU A 54 9.44 -15.12 4.19
CA GLU A 54 10.44 -15.90 3.44
C GLU A 54 10.53 -15.43 1.99
N ASP A 55 9.38 -15.25 1.32
CA ASP A 55 9.31 -14.98 -0.13
C ASP A 55 9.13 -13.47 -0.43
N GLY A 56 8.95 -12.66 0.61
CA GLY A 56 8.62 -11.24 0.47
C GLY A 56 7.13 -10.97 0.37
N THR A 57 6.79 -9.69 0.19
CA THR A 57 5.41 -9.22 0.24
C THR A 57 4.88 -8.82 -1.14
N SER A 58 3.63 -9.15 -1.43
CA SER A 58 2.90 -8.72 -2.61
C SER A 58 1.51 -8.25 -2.24
N SER A 59 0.87 -7.48 -3.13
CA SER A 59 -0.52 -7.03 -2.94
C SER A 59 -1.47 -8.22 -2.80
N GLU A 60 -1.29 -9.26 -3.60
CA GLU A 60 -2.09 -10.48 -3.54
C GLU A 60 -1.91 -11.24 -2.22
N LEU A 61 -0.66 -11.35 -1.74
CA LEU A 61 -0.36 -12.01 -0.48
C LEU A 61 -1.01 -11.27 0.69
N TYR A 62 -0.88 -9.94 0.74
CA TYR A 62 -1.53 -9.14 1.76
C TYR A 62 -3.07 -9.20 1.69
N TYR A 63 -3.64 -9.23 0.49
CA TYR A 63 -5.07 -9.46 0.29
C TYR A 63 -5.52 -10.81 0.90
N ASN A 64 -4.78 -11.89 0.65
CA ASN A 64 -5.10 -13.21 1.18
C ASN A 64 -4.93 -13.30 2.71
N ILE A 65 -3.94 -12.61 3.28
CA ILE A 65 -3.80 -12.44 4.74
C ILE A 65 -5.01 -11.70 5.29
N GLY A 66 -5.44 -10.60 4.66
CA GLY A 66 -6.61 -9.84 5.02
C GLY A 66 -7.89 -10.70 5.02
N ASN A 67 -8.08 -11.50 3.98
CA ASN A 67 -9.20 -12.45 3.88
C ASN A 67 -9.18 -13.46 5.03
N SER A 68 -8.01 -14.00 5.38
CA SER A 68 -7.86 -14.97 6.47
C SER A 68 -8.20 -14.33 7.82
N TYR A 69 -7.76 -13.10 8.07
CA TYR A 69 -8.14 -12.35 9.27
C TYR A 69 -9.64 -12.07 9.33
N TYR A 70 -10.25 -11.67 8.21
CA TYR A 70 -11.69 -11.44 8.13
C TYR A 70 -12.49 -12.71 8.48
N LYS A 71 -12.08 -13.87 7.95
CA LYS A 71 -12.71 -15.16 8.26
C LYS A 71 -12.56 -15.58 9.73
N LEU A 72 -11.53 -15.08 10.41
CA LEU A 72 -11.30 -15.26 11.84
C LEU A 72 -11.95 -14.17 12.70
N ASP A 73 -12.81 -13.33 12.11
CA ASP A 73 -13.54 -12.21 12.75
C ASP A 73 -12.61 -11.14 13.38
N LYS A 74 -11.38 -11.01 12.86
CA LYS A 74 -10.39 -9.99 13.24
C LYS A 74 -10.44 -8.83 12.26
N ASN A 75 -11.47 -7.99 12.37
CA ASN A 75 -11.79 -6.99 11.36
C ASN A 75 -10.71 -5.88 11.24
N GLY A 76 -10.12 -5.42 12.35
CA GLY A 76 -9.05 -4.42 12.34
C GLY A 76 -7.79 -4.92 11.62
N MET A 77 -7.40 -6.16 11.87
CA MET A 77 -6.29 -6.78 11.15
C MET A 77 -6.61 -7.01 9.68
N ALA A 78 -7.85 -7.38 9.34
CA ALA A 78 -8.27 -7.49 7.94
C ALA A 78 -8.15 -6.14 7.21
N ILE A 79 -8.66 -5.06 7.82
CA ILE A 79 -8.55 -3.70 7.31
C ILE A 79 -7.08 -3.32 7.10
N LEU A 80 -6.22 -3.57 8.10
CA LEU A 80 -4.78 -3.30 8.01
C LEU A 80 -4.15 -3.96 6.78
N TYR A 81 -4.41 -5.26 6.58
CA TYR A 81 -3.79 -6.00 5.48
C TYR A 81 -4.37 -5.64 4.11
N TYR A 82 -5.64 -5.27 4.02
CA TYR A 82 -6.19 -4.71 2.78
C TYR A 82 -5.60 -3.33 2.45
N GLU A 83 -5.39 -2.46 3.45
CA GLU A 83 -4.69 -1.17 3.24
C GLU A 83 -3.25 -1.40 2.78
N ARG A 84 -2.51 -2.36 3.38
CA ARG A 84 -1.17 -2.75 2.93
C ARG A 84 -1.17 -3.32 1.49
N ALA A 85 -2.18 -4.10 1.13
CA ALA A 85 -2.34 -4.60 -0.25
C ALA A 85 -2.50 -3.45 -1.24
N LEU A 86 -3.32 -2.45 -0.90
CA LEU A 86 -3.58 -1.27 -1.72
C LEU A 86 -2.39 -0.30 -1.79
N LEU A 87 -1.51 -0.28 -0.78
CA LEU A 87 -0.24 0.47 -0.85
C LEU A 87 0.70 -0.13 -1.89
N LEU A 88 0.74 -1.48 -2.01
CA LEU A 88 1.57 -2.15 -3.00
C LEU A 88 0.97 -2.10 -4.40
N ASP A 89 -0.35 -2.29 -4.52
CA ASP A 89 -1.10 -2.15 -5.78
C ASP A 89 -2.42 -1.41 -5.56
N PRO A 90 -2.46 -0.11 -5.85
CA PRO A 90 -3.69 0.69 -5.76
C PRO A 90 -4.82 0.23 -6.68
N ASN A 91 -4.53 -0.60 -7.69
CA ASN A 91 -5.51 -1.13 -8.63
C ASN A 91 -6.10 -2.49 -8.21
N ASN A 92 -5.71 -3.03 -7.08
CA ASN A 92 -6.28 -4.26 -6.55
C ASN A 92 -7.75 -4.03 -6.15
N LYS A 93 -8.66 -4.33 -7.08
CA LYS A 93 -10.11 -4.10 -6.92
C LYS A 93 -10.71 -4.98 -5.83
N ASP A 94 -10.19 -6.20 -5.67
CA ASP A 94 -10.69 -7.16 -4.69
C ASP A 94 -10.33 -6.71 -3.28
N ALA A 95 -9.09 -6.27 -3.05
CA ALA A 95 -8.68 -5.69 -1.77
C ALA A 95 -9.49 -4.44 -1.42
N ARG A 96 -9.76 -3.56 -2.40
CA ARG A 96 -10.58 -2.36 -2.21
C ARG A 96 -12.02 -2.70 -1.85
N SER A 97 -12.64 -3.61 -2.60
CA SER A 97 -14.02 -4.02 -2.37
C SER A 97 -14.20 -4.66 -0.99
N ASN A 98 -13.26 -5.54 -0.60
CA ASN A 98 -13.29 -6.18 0.71
C ASN A 98 -13.02 -5.19 1.85
N LEU A 99 -12.11 -4.23 1.65
CA LEU A 99 -11.85 -3.15 2.60
C LEU A 99 -13.12 -2.32 2.87
N GLU A 100 -13.79 -1.87 1.80
CA GLU A 100 -15.04 -1.11 1.90
C GLU A 100 -16.15 -1.92 2.58
N PHE A 101 -16.26 -3.20 2.24
CA PHE A 101 -17.22 -4.10 2.85
C PHE A 101 -17.00 -4.25 4.38
N VAL A 102 -15.75 -4.49 4.81
CA VAL A 102 -15.44 -4.63 6.25
C VAL A 102 -15.64 -3.32 6.99
N LYS A 103 -15.23 -2.18 6.39
CA LYS A 103 -15.46 -0.83 6.96
C LYS A 103 -16.96 -0.54 7.11
N SER A 104 -17.77 -0.86 6.12
CA SER A 104 -19.23 -0.65 6.19
C SER A 104 -19.88 -1.51 7.27
N LYS A 105 -19.48 -2.79 7.38
CA LYS A 105 -19.97 -3.72 8.42
C LYS A 105 -19.63 -3.23 9.83
N ALA A 106 -18.46 -2.61 10.00
CA ALA A 106 -17.99 -2.06 11.28
C ALA A 106 -18.52 -0.63 11.55
N ASN A 107 -19.38 -0.07 10.71
CA ASN A 107 -19.86 1.33 10.77
C ASN A 107 -18.73 2.37 10.84
N LEU A 108 -17.60 2.08 10.17
CA LEU A 108 -16.41 2.93 10.14
C LEU A 108 -16.44 3.96 9.00
N ASN A 109 -17.54 4.10 8.28
CA ASN A 109 -17.73 5.15 7.30
C ASN A 109 -17.94 6.49 8.04
N ILE A 110 -16.85 7.06 8.51
CA ILE A 110 -16.81 8.43 9.02
C ILE A 110 -16.91 9.31 7.78
N ASP A 111 -18.07 9.91 7.58
CA ASP A 111 -18.25 11.00 6.61
C ASP A 111 -17.43 12.19 7.12
N THR A 112 -16.15 12.18 6.83
CA THR A 112 -15.28 13.32 7.05
C THR A 112 -15.75 14.37 6.05
N GLY A 113 -16.60 15.31 6.39
CA GLY A 113 -17.14 16.38 5.55
C GLY A 113 -16.10 17.20 4.76
N ALA A 114 -15.09 16.52 4.28
CA ALA A 114 -14.00 16.98 3.45
C ALA A 114 -14.54 17.41 2.08
N THR A 115 -13.93 18.40 1.52
CA THR A 115 -14.32 19.02 0.26
C THR A 115 -14.32 17.98 -0.87
N TYR A 116 -15.48 17.49 -1.27
CA TYR A 116 -15.73 16.38 -2.22
C TYR A 116 -14.80 16.37 -3.46
N TRP A 117 -14.44 17.56 -4.00
CA TRP A 117 -13.53 17.67 -5.13
C TRP A 117 -12.07 17.33 -4.78
N LYS A 118 -11.61 17.68 -3.57
CA LYS A 118 -10.25 17.40 -3.10
C LYS A 118 -10.04 15.90 -2.91
N ASP A 119 -11.01 15.25 -2.27
CA ASP A 119 -10.97 13.81 -2.04
C ASP A 119 -11.06 13.04 -3.35
N SER A 120 -11.87 13.50 -4.30
CA SER A 120 -11.99 12.92 -5.64
C SER A 120 -10.68 13.03 -6.44
N LEU A 121 -10.01 14.19 -6.37
CA LEU A 121 -8.69 14.37 -7.00
C LEU A 121 -7.62 13.49 -6.36
N GLU A 122 -7.58 13.48 -5.04
CA GLU A 122 -6.63 12.66 -4.29
C GLU A 122 -6.85 11.16 -4.55
N ALA A 123 -8.09 10.69 -4.56
CA ALA A 123 -8.45 9.34 -4.94
C ALA A 123 -8.01 9.01 -6.38
N SER A 124 -8.19 9.95 -7.31
CA SER A 124 -7.75 9.79 -8.70
C SER A 124 -6.24 9.68 -8.83
N VAL A 125 -5.47 10.50 -8.11
CA VAL A 125 -4.00 10.44 -8.11
C VAL A 125 -3.51 9.16 -7.46
N LYS A 126 -4.12 8.74 -6.33
CA LYS A 126 -3.78 7.51 -5.60
C LYS A 126 -4.25 6.23 -6.31
N SER A 127 -5.15 6.32 -7.28
CA SER A 127 -5.60 5.14 -8.05
C SER A 127 -4.51 4.55 -8.95
N MET A 128 -3.43 5.30 -9.21
CA MET A 128 -2.31 4.86 -10.04
C MET A 128 -1.05 4.71 -9.18
N SER A 129 -0.26 3.66 -9.46
CA SER A 129 1.02 3.45 -8.78
C SER A 129 2.03 4.56 -9.12
N SER A 130 2.99 4.82 -8.22
CA SER A 130 4.07 5.79 -8.47
C SER A 130 4.91 5.43 -9.70
N SER A 131 5.08 4.13 -9.99
CA SER A 131 5.78 3.64 -11.18
C SER A 131 5.04 3.96 -12.48
N LEU A 132 3.71 3.88 -12.50
CA LEU A 132 2.90 4.26 -13.66
C LEU A 132 2.97 5.77 -13.90
N TRP A 133 2.87 6.59 -12.85
CA TRP A 133 3.08 8.04 -12.97
C TRP A 133 4.48 8.37 -13.50
N GLY A 134 5.52 7.65 -13.01
CA GLY A 134 6.89 7.79 -13.51
C GLY A 134 7.02 7.43 -15.00
N ALA A 135 6.37 6.36 -15.45
CA ALA A 135 6.34 5.98 -16.86
C ALA A 135 5.67 7.05 -17.74
N ILE A 136 4.53 7.59 -17.30
CA ILE A 136 3.84 8.70 -17.99
C ILE A 136 4.74 9.93 -18.09
N ALA A 137 5.47 10.27 -17.02
CA ALA A 137 6.40 11.39 -17.00
C ALA A 137 7.52 11.22 -18.04
N VAL A 138 8.15 10.03 -18.10
CA VAL A 138 9.20 9.71 -19.06
C VAL A 138 8.69 9.74 -20.50
N ILE A 139 7.55 9.12 -20.78
CA ILE A 139 6.95 9.11 -22.13
C ILE A 139 6.61 10.53 -22.57
N SER A 140 5.98 11.33 -21.71
CA SER A 140 5.64 12.72 -22.02
C SER A 140 6.90 13.56 -22.26
N PHE A 141 7.98 13.31 -21.53
CA PHE A 141 9.25 14.01 -21.75
C PHE A 141 9.91 13.63 -23.08
N ILE A 142 9.87 12.35 -23.47
CA ILE A 142 10.36 11.89 -24.77
C ILE A 142 9.55 12.55 -25.90
N LEU A 143 8.23 12.60 -25.78
CA LEU A 143 7.36 13.27 -26.76
C LEU A 143 7.66 14.77 -26.83
N PHE A 144 7.92 15.43 -25.72
CA PHE A 144 8.37 16.83 -25.69
C PHE A 144 9.64 17.01 -26.51
N ILE A 145 10.66 16.17 -26.33
CA ILE A 145 11.92 16.25 -27.11
C ILE A 145 11.65 16.07 -28.61
N ILE A 146 10.83 15.09 -29.00
CA ILE A 146 10.49 14.88 -30.41
C ILE A 146 9.80 16.12 -30.99
N LEU A 147 8.83 16.69 -30.29
CA LEU A 147 8.10 17.89 -30.71
C LEU A 147 9.00 19.13 -30.78
N LEU A 148 9.97 19.24 -29.87
CA LEU A 148 10.98 20.28 -29.88
C LEU A 148 11.90 20.17 -31.12
N VAL A 149 12.33 18.95 -31.49
CA VAL A 149 13.09 18.71 -32.71
C VAL A 149 12.27 19.10 -33.95
N ILE A 150 10.99 18.74 -34.01
CA ILE A 150 10.08 19.14 -35.09
C ILE A 150 10.00 20.67 -35.17
N TYR A 151 9.86 21.35 -34.04
CA TYR A 151 9.80 22.81 -33.98
C TYR A 151 11.06 23.48 -34.53
N ILE A 152 12.25 22.91 -34.23
CA ILE A 152 13.54 23.50 -34.64
C ILE A 152 13.89 23.21 -36.12
N PHE A 153 13.68 21.97 -36.56
CA PHE A 153 14.21 21.48 -37.83
C PHE A 153 13.21 21.47 -39.00
N VAL A 154 11.91 21.64 -38.74
CA VAL A 154 10.89 21.58 -39.80
C VAL A 154 10.48 22.99 -40.21
N ASP A 155 10.55 23.28 -41.53
CA ASP A 155 10.21 24.59 -42.07
C ASP A 155 8.70 24.84 -42.28
N THR A 156 7.88 23.80 -42.23
CA THR A 156 6.43 23.91 -42.43
C THR A 156 5.78 24.61 -41.24
N ILE A 157 5.13 25.74 -41.45
CA ILE A 157 4.52 26.59 -40.41
C ILE A 157 3.55 25.80 -39.52
N ILE A 158 2.75 24.89 -40.10
CA ILE A 158 1.75 24.09 -39.36
C ILE A 158 2.47 23.16 -38.40
N LEU A 159 3.50 22.43 -38.84
CA LEU A 159 4.25 21.50 -38.01
C LEU A 159 5.06 22.22 -36.90
N ARG A 160 5.58 23.42 -37.20
CA ARG A 160 6.23 24.25 -36.16
C ARG A 160 5.27 24.68 -35.07
N LYS A 161 4.02 25.08 -35.43
CA LYS A 161 2.99 25.41 -34.43
C LYS A 161 2.63 24.19 -33.58
N ILE A 162 2.45 23.01 -34.20
CA ILE A 162 2.19 21.75 -33.48
C ILE A 162 3.37 21.42 -32.55
N GLY A 163 4.63 21.54 -33.04
CA GLY A 163 5.82 21.32 -32.24
C GLY A 163 5.90 22.22 -31.01
N PHE A 164 5.61 23.52 -31.17
CA PHE A 164 5.64 24.49 -30.08
C PHE A 164 4.53 24.25 -29.03
N PHE A 165 3.25 24.25 -29.44
CA PHE A 165 2.14 24.10 -28.51
C PHE A 165 2.04 22.68 -27.95
N GLY A 166 2.24 21.66 -28.80
CA GLY A 166 2.26 20.26 -28.37
C GLY A 166 3.42 19.96 -27.44
N GLY A 167 4.63 20.49 -27.77
CA GLY A 167 5.80 20.38 -26.88
C GLY A 167 5.56 21.01 -25.53
N GLY A 168 5.05 22.25 -25.48
CA GLY A 168 4.71 22.92 -24.22
C GLY A 168 3.72 22.11 -23.38
N LEU A 169 2.69 21.55 -24.02
CA LEU A 169 1.71 20.71 -23.33
C LEU A 169 2.35 19.44 -22.74
N MET A 170 3.19 18.74 -23.53
CA MET A 170 3.87 17.52 -23.07
C MET A 170 4.86 17.79 -21.93
N LEU A 171 5.54 18.95 -21.95
CA LEU A 171 6.40 19.36 -20.83
C LEU A 171 5.59 19.56 -19.54
N ILE A 172 4.46 20.25 -19.62
CA ILE A 172 3.55 20.44 -18.47
C ILE A 172 3.05 19.09 -17.95
N CYS A 173 2.59 18.19 -18.83
CA CYS A 173 2.17 16.85 -18.46
C CYS A 173 3.29 16.06 -17.76
N SER A 174 4.53 16.15 -18.24
CA SER A 174 5.67 15.49 -17.61
C SER A 174 5.94 16.01 -16.19
N ILE A 175 5.87 17.33 -15.99
CA ILE A 175 6.05 17.94 -14.67
C ILE A 175 4.94 17.49 -13.70
N ILE A 176 3.68 17.55 -14.12
CA ILE A 176 2.55 17.12 -13.30
C ILE A 176 2.70 15.63 -12.93
N ALA A 177 3.01 14.78 -13.90
CA ALA A 177 3.18 13.35 -13.66
C ALA A 177 4.33 13.05 -12.67
N ASN A 178 5.44 13.81 -12.73
CA ASN A 178 6.52 13.70 -11.74
C ASN A 178 6.07 14.11 -10.33
N ILE A 179 5.29 15.19 -10.20
CA ILE A 179 4.74 15.62 -8.92
C ILE A 179 3.81 14.55 -8.35
N CYS A 180 2.92 13.97 -9.18
CA CYS A 180 2.04 12.89 -8.77
C CYS A 180 2.82 11.64 -8.37
N ALA A 181 3.86 11.24 -9.13
CA ALA A 181 4.71 10.11 -8.79
C ALA A 181 5.39 10.29 -7.43
N PHE A 182 5.95 11.47 -7.18
CA PHE A 182 6.60 11.82 -5.91
C PHE A 182 5.59 11.81 -4.75
N TYR A 183 4.41 12.41 -4.96
CA TYR A 183 3.36 12.44 -3.94
C TYR A 183 2.90 11.03 -3.53
N VAL A 184 2.58 10.17 -4.50
CA VAL A 184 2.15 8.78 -4.24
C VAL A 184 3.26 8.00 -3.54
N LYS A 185 4.52 8.16 -3.99
CA LYS A 185 5.67 7.51 -3.36
C LYS A 185 5.87 7.98 -1.91
N SER A 186 5.85 9.29 -1.67
CA SER A 186 5.99 9.87 -0.33
C SER A 186 4.90 9.39 0.63
N GLN A 187 3.66 9.27 0.16
CA GLN A 187 2.56 8.73 0.95
C GLN A 187 2.75 7.25 1.29
N ALA A 188 3.27 6.45 0.36
CA ALA A 188 3.54 5.03 0.59
C ALA A 188 4.74 4.79 1.54
N GLU A 189 5.70 5.71 1.55
CA GLU A 189 6.87 5.65 2.43
C GLU A 189 6.62 6.29 3.81
N ALA A 190 5.62 7.15 3.92
CA ALA A 190 5.24 7.79 5.19
C ALA A 190 4.57 6.76 6.10
N ARG A 191 5.35 6.13 6.99
CA ARG A 191 4.86 5.21 8.03
C ARG A 191 4.18 5.97 9.17
N ASN A 192 3.31 6.91 8.83
CA ASN A 192 2.60 7.75 9.78
C ASN A 192 1.12 7.37 9.92
N GLN A 193 0.69 6.29 9.27
CA GLN A 193 -0.68 5.80 9.36
C GLN A 193 -0.72 4.47 10.09
N ALA A 194 -1.72 4.29 10.94
CA ALA A 194 -1.93 3.06 11.68
C ALA A 194 -3.42 2.71 11.76
N ILE A 195 -3.70 1.44 12.02
CA ILE A 195 -5.06 0.93 12.25
C ILE A 195 -5.18 0.49 13.71
N VAL A 196 -6.28 0.84 14.36
CA VAL A 196 -6.64 0.30 15.67
C VAL A 196 -6.99 -1.18 15.51
N VAL A 197 -6.25 -2.05 16.21
CA VAL A 197 -6.37 -3.52 16.05
C VAL A 197 -7.03 -4.23 17.23
N ILE A 198 -7.30 -3.49 18.30
CA ILE A 198 -8.06 -4.00 19.47
C ILE A 198 -9.54 -3.57 19.38
N PRO A 199 -10.48 -4.33 19.96
CA PRO A 199 -11.92 -4.06 19.86
C PRO A 199 -12.32 -2.65 20.26
N SER A 200 -11.68 -2.10 21.28
CA SER A 200 -11.89 -0.72 21.74
C SER A 200 -10.62 -0.20 22.40
N ALA A 201 -10.14 0.93 21.93
CA ALA A 201 -8.97 1.64 22.45
C ALA A 201 -9.42 2.92 23.13
N THR A 202 -9.15 3.06 24.42
CA THR A 202 -9.31 4.32 25.17
C THR A 202 -8.06 5.17 24.95
N LEU A 203 -8.23 6.36 24.40
CA LEU A 203 -7.15 7.32 24.21
C LEU A 203 -7.03 8.23 25.43
N SER A 204 -5.81 8.65 25.71
CA SER A 204 -5.47 9.48 26.86
C SER A 204 -5.09 10.90 26.44
N THR A 205 -5.32 11.86 27.31
CA THR A 205 -4.83 13.24 27.12
C THR A 205 -3.31 13.38 27.31
N SER A 206 -2.67 12.34 27.87
CA SER A 206 -1.21 12.28 28.11
C SER A 206 -0.65 10.91 27.75
N PRO A 207 0.67 10.76 27.48
CA PRO A 207 1.26 9.50 27.04
C PRO A 207 1.42 8.49 28.19
N ARG A 208 0.32 8.13 28.84
CA ARG A 208 0.22 7.14 29.93
C ARG A 208 -1.19 6.58 30.01
N GLN A 209 -1.35 5.46 30.69
CA GLN A 209 -2.67 4.92 31.01
C GLN A 209 -3.48 5.94 31.84
N PRO A 210 -4.72 6.27 31.41
CA PRO A 210 -5.57 7.19 32.16
C PRO A 210 -5.87 6.61 33.54
N LYS A 211 -5.72 7.42 34.58
CA LYS A 211 -5.99 7.03 35.96
C LYS A 211 -7.47 7.25 36.33
N ASP A 212 -8.09 8.17 35.69
CA ASP A 212 -9.49 8.52 35.87
C ASP A 212 -10.12 9.02 34.57
N LYS A 213 -11.45 9.22 34.58
CA LYS A 213 -12.22 9.68 33.42
C LYS A 213 -11.82 11.06 32.89
N THR A 214 -11.14 11.89 33.68
CA THR A 214 -10.72 13.22 33.25
C THR A 214 -9.47 13.17 32.36
N GLU A 215 -8.70 12.10 32.47
CA GLU A 215 -7.55 11.83 31.61
C GLU A 215 -7.92 11.05 30.32
N GLU A 216 -9.14 10.50 30.24
CA GLU A 216 -9.66 9.87 29.03
C GLU A 216 -10.04 10.95 28.02
N ALA A 217 -9.53 10.86 26.79
CA ALA A 217 -9.86 11.80 25.71
C ALA A 217 -11.13 11.33 24.97
N PHE A 218 -11.05 10.18 24.35
CA PHE A 218 -12.14 9.53 23.63
C PHE A 218 -11.80 8.05 23.38
N MET A 219 -12.74 7.31 22.81
CA MET A 219 -12.54 5.90 22.47
C MET A 219 -12.57 5.70 20.96
N LEU A 220 -11.73 4.80 20.46
CA LEU A 220 -11.74 4.36 19.07
C LEU A 220 -12.04 2.86 19.00
N ASN A 221 -12.86 2.50 18.03
CA ASN A 221 -13.17 1.11 17.75
C ASN A 221 -12.12 0.47 16.84
N GLU A 222 -12.09 -0.86 16.82
CA GLU A 222 -11.29 -1.66 15.90
C GLU A 222 -11.49 -1.22 14.46
N GLY A 223 -10.40 -1.12 13.70
CA GLY A 223 -10.41 -0.78 12.28
C GLY A 223 -10.37 0.71 11.97
N VAL A 224 -10.46 1.59 12.98
CA VAL A 224 -10.29 3.04 12.76
C VAL A 224 -8.87 3.33 12.33
N LYS A 225 -8.73 4.10 11.24
CA LYS A 225 -7.45 4.56 10.73
C LYS A 225 -7.07 5.87 11.42
N VAL A 226 -5.83 5.95 11.89
CA VAL A 226 -5.29 7.13 12.57
C VAL A 226 -3.97 7.57 11.94
N GLU A 227 -3.67 8.85 12.02
CA GLU A 227 -2.39 9.42 11.63
C GLU A 227 -1.50 9.61 12.86
N ILE A 228 -0.29 9.05 12.83
CA ILE A 228 0.70 9.20 13.88
C ILE A 228 1.39 10.55 13.71
N VAL A 229 1.31 11.40 14.72
CA VAL A 229 1.93 12.74 14.73
C VAL A 229 3.26 12.70 15.46
N ASP A 230 3.32 11.98 16.59
CA ASP A 230 4.53 11.89 17.45
C ASP A 230 4.54 10.55 18.20
N SER A 231 5.66 10.25 18.84
CA SER A 231 5.78 9.07 19.69
C SER A 231 6.67 9.31 20.91
N VAL A 232 6.26 8.79 22.05
CA VAL A 232 7.02 8.85 23.31
C VAL A 232 7.15 7.45 23.90
N THR A 233 8.34 7.15 24.43
CA THR A 233 8.57 5.90 25.15
C THR A 233 8.79 6.24 26.63
N ASN A 234 7.88 5.79 27.49
CA ASN A 234 7.97 5.95 28.93
C ASN A 234 8.48 4.67 29.56
N THR A 235 9.20 4.79 30.67
CA THR A 235 9.58 3.64 31.50
C THR A 235 8.74 3.68 32.78
N VAL A 236 7.82 2.73 32.89
CA VAL A 236 6.94 2.57 34.05
C VAL A 236 7.27 1.21 34.70
N SER A 237 7.72 1.21 35.96
CA SER A 237 8.04 -0.03 36.68
C SER A 237 8.95 -1.00 35.90
N ASP A 238 10.05 -0.50 35.32
CA ASP A 238 11.02 -1.23 34.46
C ASP A 238 10.47 -1.77 33.13
N LYS A 239 9.23 -1.49 32.79
CA LYS A 239 8.67 -1.77 31.47
C LYS A 239 8.71 -0.52 30.60
N LYS A 240 9.20 -0.67 29.34
CA LYS A 240 9.14 0.37 28.34
C LYS A 240 7.76 0.32 27.69
N GLU A 241 6.96 1.35 27.88
CA GLU A 241 5.67 1.54 27.22
C GLU A 241 5.83 2.62 26.14
N LYS A 242 5.48 2.27 24.91
CA LYS A 242 5.49 3.22 23.80
C LYS A 242 4.07 3.75 23.57
N TRP A 243 3.99 5.06 23.46
CA TRP A 243 2.75 5.79 23.21
C TRP A 243 2.88 6.59 21.94
N TYR A 244 1.81 6.61 21.15
CA TYR A 244 1.73 7.41 19.95
C TYR A 244 0.71 8.53 20.15
N ASP A 245 1.09 9.75 19.77
CA ASP A 245 0.18 10.87 19.60
C ASP A 245 -0.48 10.70 18.25
N VAL A 246 -1.77 10.44 18.24
CA VAL A 246 -2.51 10.12 17.03
C VAL A 246 -3.63 11.11 16.77
N LYS A 247 -3.87 11.35 15.49
CA LYS A 247 -4.96 12.16 14.97
C LYS A 247 -5.95 11.24 14.26
N ALA A 248 -7.17 11.13 14.77
CA ALA A 248 -8.26 10.36 14.16
C ALA A 248 -8.98 11.17 13.09
N ASP A 249 -9.18 12.47 13.33
CA ASP A 249 -9.73 13.46 12.40
C ASP A 249 -9.19 14.87 12.72
N GLU A 250 -9.70 15.92 12.06
CA GLU A 250 -9.19 17.28 12.26
C GLU A 250 -9.35 17.81 13.68
N THR A 251 -10.27 17.26 14.46
CA THR A 251 -10.64 17.71 15.80
C THR A 251 -10.23 16.77 16.93
N HIS A 252 -10.02 15.50 16.61
CA HIS A 252 -9.73 14.44 17.58
C HIS A 252 -8.27 14.01 17.53
N ARG A 253 -7.49 14.49 18.51
CA ARG A 253 -6.07 14.15 18.71
C ARG A 253 -5.84 13.75 20.15
N ALA A 254 -5.17 12.62 20.39
CA ALA A 254 -4.86 12.12 21.72
C ALA A 254 -3.80 11.02 21.66
N TRP A 255 -3.36 10.55 22.83
CA TRP A 255 -2.36 9.51 22.98
C TRP A 255 -2.98 8.11 23.03
N ILE A 256 -2.40 7.18 22.28
CA ILE A 256 -2.79 5.77 22.25
C ILE A 256 -1.58 4.88 22.56
N ASN A 257 -1.81 3.79 23.27
CA ASN A 257 -0.75 2.80 23.53
C ASN A 257 -0.36 2.09 22.22
N ALA A 258 0.93 1.82 22.04
CA ALA A 258 1.45 1.15 20.86
C ALA A 258 0.84 -0.24 20.63
N ASP A 259 0.48 -0.97 21.69
CA ASP A 259 -0.12 -2.30 21.60
C ASP A 259 -1.55 -2.29 21.01
N ALA A 260 -2.18 -1.12 20.94
CA ALA A 260 -3.54 -0.96 20.43
C ALA A 260 -3.61 -0.70 18.93
N ILE A 261 -2.47 -0.38 18.30
CA ILE A 261 -2.41 -0.02 16.87
C ILE A 261 -1.31 -0.77 16.14
N GLU A 262 -1.50 -0.97 14.85
CA GLU A 262 -0.49 -1.49 13.93
C GLU A 262 -0.26 -0.49 12.78
N ILE A 263 1.01 -0.25 12.47
CA ILE A 263 1.43 0.66 11.40
C ILE A 263 1.16 -0.01 10.04
N ILE A 264 0.62 0.77 9.12
CA ILE A 264 0.30 0.31 7.76
C ILE A 264 1.57 0.07 6.95
#